data_f9d26e170b9c60a13a28ffe0cf7b2a35
#
_entry.id   f9d26e170b9c60a13a28ffe0cf7b2a35
#
_cell.length_a   1.000
_cell.length_b   1.000
_cell.length_c   1.000
_cell.angle_alpha   90.00
_cell.angle_beta   90.00
_cell.angle_gamma   90.00
#
_symmetry.space_group_name_H-M   'P 1'
#
loop_
_entity.id
_entity.type
_entity.pdbx_description
1 polymer ?
#
loop_
_entity_poly.entity_id
_entity_poly.type
_entity_poly.pdbx_seq_one_letter_code
_entity_poly.pdbx_strand_id
1 'polypeptide(L)'
;GLFNVKPAESSNQTDTATDYARAIVDGTVVANHAIKAAAAKHLERIDAPPAGYTWQPEKAEAFFDWCRDRITIRTHGKAIPLDPLPWQRFALGLCLGFVDAENHPLVRTAALEVARGAGKSAIMLALLLWKLTDEDEPHGQLVVVAQSLQQLAALYVRPAIQIADDSGLAIECSTITNVRPWIRCKATDSAAVLCAGRARTIQGFCPNLVLVDESGETVAGDPEEALSALEMAVAKDRRCQLISITTPPPSELSDGPYMRRRAGWQQSVDDDDPSVVFLPWGIDADDDIDNEAAWPKAYPAFGVIQSVEDYRRDLALARRQENVGEFERRRLCRWNTRGGLWIPGEWLERAEHPFDPEEMKGAQCFAGLDCSKSIDVTSLAVVWPLAGGSVLSASWHFFPTPSSRSQRYRSNLETWADLEHVHVADGPLVDYGEVRRRLDWLVEMFEVVEINVDRYSAKGDTTVAELMAEARWPFKSCSQTAESMGGPTTQLRTWLACDSRHDPILKIRPCPVIRYALGCCRVEVDWAGNPRISKRRSTDSVDAIVALCMAGKSLIDSIPQRSAFENPSAII
;
A
#
# COMPACT_ATOMS: atom_id res chain seq x y z
N GLY A 1 -6.88 -8.54 -34.42
CA GLY A 1 -7.24 -9.90 -34.73
C GLY A 1 -6.48 -10.94 -33.91
N LEU A 2 -6.46 -10.81 -32.55
CA LEU A 2 -5.71 -11.75 -31.67
C LEU A 2 -6.59 -12.35 -30.55
N PHE A 3 -7.91 -12.23 -30.60
CA PHE A 3 -8.79 -12.74 -29.54
C PHE A 3 -10.03 -13.50 -30.07
N ASN A 4 -9.85 -14.34 -31.11
CA ASN A 4 -10.81 -15.37 -31.46
C ASN A 4 -10.16 -16.74 -31.23
N VAL A 5 -10.07 -17.17 -29.98
CA VAL A 5 -9.82 -18.58 -29.67
C VAL A 5 -11.15 -19.30 -29.93
N LYS A 6 -11.27 -20.01 -31.06
CA LYS A 6 -12.36 -20.98 -31.25
C LYS A 6 -12.18 -22.09 -30.23
N PRO A 7 -13.24 -22.54 -29.55
CA PRO A 7 -13.16 -23.69 -28.67
C PRO A 7 -12.73 -24.93 -29.45
N ALA A 8 -11.81 -25.70 -28.86
CA ALA A 8 -11.48 -27.02 -29.37
C ALA A 8 -12.70 -27.96 -29.16
N GLU A 9 -13.15 -28.58 -30.23
CA GLU A 9 -14.21 -29.58 -30.20
C GLU A 9 -13.73 -30.87 -29.49
N SER A 10 -13.97 -30.96 -28.16
CA SER A 10 -14.05 -32.25 -27.47
C SER A 10 -14.65 -32.08 -26.08
N SER A 11 -15.80 -32.65 -25.86
CA SER A 11 -16.71 -32.69 -24.71
C SER A 11 -17.80 -31.59 -24.72
N ASN A 12 -19.04 -32.02 -24.54
CA ASN A 12 -20.27 -31.23 -24.64
C ASN A 12 -20.46 -30.22 -23.49
N GLN A 13 -19.45 -29.87 -22.73
CA GLN A 13 -19.53 -28.98 -21.58
C GLN A 13 -18.53 -27.83 -21.73
N THR A 14 -19.04 -26.60 -21.71
CA THR A 14 -18.22 -25.40 -21.76
C THR A 14 -17.43 -25.25 -20.45
N ASP A 15 -16.12 -25.04 -20.54
CA ASP A 15 -15.24 -24.81 -19.39
C ASP A 15 -14.23 -23.70 -19.73
N THR A 16 -14.74 -22.47 -19.72
CA THR A 16 -13.97 -21.30 -20.15
C THR A 16 -12.81 -20.95 -19.21
N ALA A 17 -12.92 -21.32 -17.92
CA ALA A 17 -11.84 -21.11 -16.94
C ALA A 17 -10.65 -22.01 -17.23
N THR A 18 -10.89 -23.31 -17.48
CA THR A 18 -9.84 -24.26 -17.82
C THR A 18 -9.24 -23.98 -19.20
N ASP A 19 -10.02 -23.56 -20.18
CA ASP A 19 -9.50 -23.16 -21.50
C ASP A 19 -8.55 -21.96 -21.39
N TYR A 20 -8.88 -20.98 -20.55
CA TYR A 20 -7.98 -19.85 -20.29
C TYR A 20 -6.71 -20.29 -19.56
N ALA A 21 -6.81 -21.22 -18.60
CA ALA A 21 -5.65 -21.79 -17.91
C ALA A 21 -4.70 -22.51 -18.89
N ARG A 22 -5.25 -23.31 -19.81
CA ARG A 22 -4.46 -23.97 -20.87
C ARG A 22 -3.76 -22.96 -21.76
N ALA A 23 -4.47 -21.90 -22.19
CA ALA A 23 -3.91 -20.83 -23.02
C ALA A 23 -2.78 -20.03 -22.32
N ILE A 24 -2.81 -19.94 -20.98
CA ILE A 24 -1.70 -19.38 -20.20
C ILE A 24 -0.50 -20.34 -20.19
N VAL A 25 -0.74 -21.63 -19.95
CA VAL A 25 0.33 -22.62 -19.81
C VAL A 25 1.02 -22.88 -21.16
N ASP A 26 0.29 -22.90 -22.26
CA ASP A 26 0.86 -23.06 -23.61
C ASP A 26 1.49 -21.76 -24.17
N GLY A 27 1.33 -20.63 -23.47
CA GLY A 27 1.91 -19.33 -23.84
C GLY A 27 1.10 -18.52 -24.85
N THR A 28 -0.09 -18.98 -25.25
CA THR A 28 -1.01 -18.23 -26.12
C THR A 28 -1.50 -16.94 -25.42
N VAL A 29 -1.71 -17.01 -24.10
CA VAL A 29 -2.02 -15.87 -23.25
C VAL A 29 -0.77 -15.45 -22.48
N VAL A 30 -0.38 -14.19 -22.63
CA VAL A 30 0.76 -13.61 -21.92
C VAL A 30 0.39 -13.40 -20.45
N ALA A 31 1.12 -14.04 -19.55
CA ALA A 31 0.93 -13.95 -18.11
C ALA A 31 2.27 -13.93 -17.36
N ASN A 32 2.28 -13.37 -16.14
CA ASN A 32 3.43 -13.39 -15.26
C ASN A 32 3.65 -14.77 -14.62
N HIS A 33 4.76 -14.94 -13.91
CA HIS A 33 5.12 -16.22 -13.31
C HIS A 33 4.07 -16.73 -12.31
N ALA A 34 3.49 -15.85 -11.49
CA ALA A 34 2.49 -16.24 -10.48
C ALA A 34 1.18 -16.73 -11.13
N ILE A 35 0.70 -16.04 -12.16
CA ILE A 35 -0.51 -16.44 -12.88
C ILE A 35 -0.29 -17.73 -13.67
N LYS A 36 0.90 -17.94 -14.25
CA LYS A 36 1.27 -19.22 -14.88
C LYS A 36 1.27 -20.36 -13.88
N ALA A 37 1.84 -20.16 -12.69
CA ALA A 37 1.82 -21.16 -11.63
C ALA A 37 0.40 -21.50 -11.17
N ALA A 38 -0.46 -20.49 -10.99
CA ALA A 38 -1.86 -20.69 -10.63
C ALA A 38 -2.64 -21.45 -11.71
N ALA A 39 -2.41 -21.15 -12.99
CA ALA A 39 -3.02 -21.87 -14.11
C ALA A 39 -2.57 -23.34 -14.18
N ALA A 40 -1.28 -23.61 -14.05
CA ALA A 40 -0.74 -24.97 -14.00
C ALA A 40 -1.33 -25.74 -12.81
N LYS A 41 -1.40 -25.12 -11.63
CA LYS A 41 -1.96 -25.74 -10.44
C LYS A 41 -3.47 -26.04 -10.57
N HIS A 42 -4.21 -25.18 -11.24
CA HIS A 42 -5.62 -25.46 -11.56
C HIS A 42 -5.76 -26.73 -12.42
N LEU A 43 -4.94 -26.88 -13.47
CA LEU A 43 -4.96 -28.05 -14.32
C LEU A 43 -4.59 -29.33 -13.55
N GLU A 44 -3.57 -29.28 -12.68
CA GLU A 44 -3.22 -30.39 -11.78
C GLU A 44 -4.40 -30.79 -10.87
N ARG A 45 -5.11 -29.79 -10.29
CA ARG A 45 -6.24 -30.03 -9.39
C ARG A 45 -7.47 -30.60 -10.11
N ILE A 46 -7.64 -30.34 -11.41
CA ILE A 46 -8.69 -31.01 -12.21
C ILE A 46 -8.37 -32.51 -12.35
N ASP A 47 -7.11 -32.83 -12.63
CA ASP A 47 -6.68 -34.23 -12.81
C ASP A 47 -6.62 -34.98 -11.47
N ALA A 48 -6.28 -34.31 -10.38
CA ALA A 48 -6.18 -34.86 -9.04
C ALA A 48 -6.87 -33.93 -8.01
N PRO A 49 -8.19 -33.93 -7.94
CA PRO A 49 -8.93 -33.00 -7.08
C PRO A 49 -8.68 -33.26 -5.59
N PRO A 50 -8.68 -32.22 -4.76
CA PRO A 50 -8.61 -32.36 -3.31
C PRO A 50 -9.70 -33.28 -2.78
N ALA A 51 -9.39 -34.05 -1.72
CA ALA A 51 -10.30 -35.06 -1.17
C ALA A 51 -11.68 -34.47 -0.82
N GLY A 52 -12.73 -35.09 -1.36
CA GLY A 52 -14.11 -34.67 -1.14
C GLY A 52 -14.63 -33.56 -2.06
N TYR A 53 -13.79 -33.05 -2.97
CA TYR A 53 -14.19 -32.01 -3.92
C TYR A 53 -14.10 -32.49 -5.36
N THR A 54 -14.91 -31.90 -6.23
CA THR A 54 -14.91 -32.17 -7.67
C THR A 54 -14.95 -30.86 -8.45
N TRP A 55 -14.32 -30.85 -9.62
CA TRP A 55 -14.42 -29.75 -10.55
C TRP A 55 -15.75 -29.82 -11.31
N GLN A 56 -16.58 -28.82 -11.16
CA GLN A 56 -17.89 -28.68 -11.81
C GLN A 56 -17.95 -27.32 -12.54
N PRO A 57 -17.41 -27.23 -13.76
CA PRO A 57 -17.35 -25.97 -14.51
C PRO A 57 -18.71 -25.32 -14.71
N GLU A 58 -19.79 -26.10 -14.78
CA GLU A 58 -21.16 -25.62 -14.91
C GLU A 58 -21.58 -24.66 -13.78
N LYS A 59 -20.99 -24.77 -12.60
CA LYS A 59 -21.27 -23.84 -11.49
C LYS A 59 -20.78 -22.43 -11.81
N ALA A 60 -19.59 -22.31 -12.41
CA ALA A 60 -19.03 -21.03 -12.83
C ALA A 60 -19.70 -20.53 -14.13
N GLU A 61 -19.94 -21.43 -15.09
CA GLU A 61 -20.56 -21.06 -16.38
C GLU A 61 -22.00 -20.55 -16.16
N ALA A 62 -22.75 -21.12 -15.21
CA ALA A 62 -24.07 -20.60 -14.84
C ALA A 62 -24.02 -19.12 -14.40
N PHE A 63 -23.02 -18.72 -13.62
CA PHE A 63 -22.80 -17.33 -13.26
C PHE A 63 -22.45 -16.46 -14.48
N PHE A 64 -21.59 -16.95 -15.39
CA PHE A 64 -21.19 -16.19 -16.58
C PHE A 64 -22.34 -16.00 -17.56
N ASP A 65 -23.17 -17.02 -17.73
CA ASP A 65 -24.38 -16.95 -18.54
C ASP A 65 -25.40 -15.99 -17.91
N TRP A 66 -25.60 -16.09 -16.58
CA TRP A 66 -26.47 -15.16 -15.86
C TRP A 66 -26.01 -13.70 -15.99
N CYS A 67 -24.70 -13.42 -15.95
CA CYS A 67 -24.16 -12.07 -16.20
C CYS A 67 -24.57 -11.57 -17.57
N ARG A 68 -24.40 -12.39 -18.62
CA ARG A 68 -24.71 -12.03 -20.00
C ARG A 68 -26.21 -11.80 -20.22
N ASP A 69 -27.05 -12.60 -19.54
CA ASP A 69 -28.49 -12.58 -19.71
C ASP A 69 -29.18 -11.51 -18.85
N ARG A 70 -28.61 -11.16 -17.69
CA ARG A 70 -29.27 -10.30 -16.69
C ARG A 70 -28.60 -8.96 -16.46
N ILE A 71 -27.32 -8.83 -16.75
CA ILE A 71 -26.58 -7.60 -16.46
C ILE A 71 -26.35 -6.81 -17.73
N THR A 72 -26.82 -5.58 -17.72
CA THR A 72 -26.53 -4.61 -18.79
C THR A 72 -25.60 -3.53 -18.25
N ILE A 73 -24.48 -3.34 -18.91
CA ILE A 73 -23.56 -2.23 -18.63
C ILE A 73 -23.69 -1.14 -19.70
N ARG A 74 -23.52 0.11 -19.29
CA ARG A 74 -23.57 1.26 -20.19
C ARG A 74 -22.16 1.77 -20.46
N THR A 75 -21.70 1.63 -21.71
CA THR A 75 -20.41 2.13 -22.15
C THR A 75 -20.58 2.95 -23.43
N HIS A 76 -19.96 4.15 -23.47
CA HIS A 76 -20.03 5.07 -24.61
C HIS A 76 -21.48 5.34 -25.10
N GLY A 77 -22.43 5.44 -24.17
CA GLY A 77 -23.86 5.67 -24.47
C GLY A 77 -24.62 4.45 -25.01
N LYS A 78 -23.97 3.28 -25.11
CA LYS A 78 -24.63 2.01 -25.50
C LYS A 78 -24.85 1.10 -24.30
N ALA A 79 -25.98 0.45 -24.27
CA ALA A 79 -26.28 -0.62 -23.34
C ALA A 79 -25.81 -1.95 -23.97
N ILE A 80 -24.94 -2.67 -23.32
CA ILE A 80 -24.42 -3.96 -23.75
C ILE A 80 -24.53 -4.98 -22.63
N PRO A 81 -24.78 -6.27 -22.91
CA PRO A 81 -24.68 -7.32 -21.91
C PRO A 81 -23.30 -7.36 -21.26
N LEU A 82 -23.25 -7.67 -19.98
CA LEU A 82 -21.99 -7.93 -19.28
C LEU A 82 -21.53 -9.35 -19.60
N ASP A 83 -20.63 -9.47 -20.57
CA ASP A 83 -19.95 -10.73 -20.84
C ASP A 83 -18.62 -10.75 -20.08
N PRO A 84 -18.45 -11.61 -19.03
CA PRO A 84 -17.22 -11.64 -18.24
C PRO A 84 -16.00 -11.91 -19.11
N LEU A 85 -14.95 -11.12 -18.91
CA LEU A 85 -13.70 -11.24 -19.65
C LEU A 85 -12.99 -12.58 -19.34
N PRO A 86 -12.17 -13.10 -20.24
CA PRO A 86 -11.48 -14.38 -20.04
C PRO A 86 -10.73 -14.50 -18.71
N TRP A 87 -10.03 -13.44 -18.28
CA TRP A 87 -9.36 -13.41 -16.99
C TRP A 87 -10.33 -13.45 -15.80
N GLN A 88 -11.53 -12.82 -15.93
CA GLN A 88 -12.57 -12.84 -14.91
C GLN A 88 -13.20 -14.23 -14.81
N ARG A 89 -13.43 -14.88 -15.95
CA ARG A 89 -13.89 -16.26 -16.01
C ARG A 89 -12.89 -17.21 -15.36
N PHE A 90 -11.59 -17.05 -15.62
CA PHE A 90 -10.55 -17.82 -14.95
C PHE A 90 -10.59 -17.60 -13.44
N ALA A 91 -10.50 -16.35 -12.97
CA ALA A 91 -10.44 -16.01 -11.55
C ALA A 91 -11.68 -16.51 -10.78
N LEU A 92 -12.88 -16.24 -11.30
CA LEU A 92 -14.11 -16.64 -10.64
C LEU A 92 -14.46 -18.12 -10.89
N GLY A 93 -14.00 -18.71 -11.98
CA GLY A 93 -14.05 -20.15 -12.21
C GLY A 93 -13.36 -20.92 -11.11
N LEU A 94 -12.12 -20.50 -10.75
CA LEU A 94 -11.41 -21.10 -9.63
C LEU A 94 -12.16 -20.98 -8.30
N CYS A 95 -12.88 -19.88 -8.10
CA CYS A 95 -13.64 -19.66 -6.87
C CYS A 95 -14.93 -20.49 -6.80
N LEU A 96 -15.59 -20.75 -7.93
CA LEU A 96 -16.95 -21.29 -7.99
C LEU A 96 -17.00 -22.75 -8.45
N GLY A 97 -15.98 -23.23 -9.18
CA GLY A 97 -16.08 -24.49 -9.89
C GLY A 97 -15.68 -25.73 -9.08
N PHE A 98 -14.86 -25.62 -8.03
CA PHE A 98 -14.58 -26.74 -7.12
C PHE A 98 -15.58 -26.76 -5.96
N VAL A 99 -16.38 -27.81 -5.86
CA VAL A 99 -17.39 -27.95 -4.81
C VAL A 99 -17.38 -29.37 -4.22
N ASP A 100 -17.86 -29.51 -2.98
CA ASP A 100 -18.13 -30.79 -2.34
C ASP A 100 -19.52 -31.36 -2.70
N ALA A 101 -19.89 -32.48 -2.11
CA ALA A 101 -21.18 -33.15 -2.36
C ALA A 101 -22.39 -32.31 -1.91
N GLU A 102 -22.20 -31.39 -0.98
CA GLU A 102 -23.23 -30.46 -0.49
C GLU A 102 -23.19 -29.10 -1.22
N ASN A 103 -22.41 -28.98 -2.30
CA ASN A 103 -22.14 -27.74 -3.06
C ASN A 103 -21.41 -26.64 -2.27
N HIS A 104 -20.67 -26.98 -1.20
CA HIS A 104 -19.82 -25.99 -0.55
C HIS A 104 -18.56 -25.74 -1.37
N PRO A 105 -18.13 -24.49 -1.53
CA PRO A 105 -16.94 -24.17 -2.32
C PRO A 105 -15.64 -24.62 -1.64
N LEU A 106 -14.71 -25.14 -2.41
CA LEU A 106 -13.33 -25.42 -1.97
C LEU A 106 -12.60 -24.13 -1.59
N VAL A 107 -12.66 -23.14 -2.49
CA VAL A 107 -11.99 -21.86 -2.31
C VAL A 107 -12.78 -21.00 -1.34
N ARG A 108 -12.18 -20.74 -0.18
CA ARG A 108 -12.76 -19.96 0.91
C ARG A 108 -12.27 -18.51 0.88
N THR A 109 -11.08 -18.29 0.40
CA THR A 109 -10.47 -16.97 0.29
C THR A 109 -9.85 -16.82 -1.09
N ALA A 110 -10.25 -15.77 -1.79
CA ALA A 110 -9.64 -15.36 -3.05
C ALA A 110 -9.15 -13.91 -2.97
N ALA A 111 -7.91 -13.69 -3.37
CA ALA A 111 -7.30 -12.37 -3.45
C ALA A 111 -6.82 -12.10 -4.89
N LEU A 112 -7.33 -11.03 -5.48
CA LEU A 112 -7.11 -10.69 -6.88
C LEU A 112 -6.45 -9.30 -6.96
N GLU A 113 -5.22 -9.24 -7.47
CA GLU A 113 -4.54 -7.99 -7.79
C GLU A 113 -4.54 -7.80 -9.30
N VAL A 114 -5.09 -6.71 -9.80
CA VAL A 114 -5.11 -6.41 -11.23
C VAL A 114 -5.15 -4.90 -11.47
N ALA A 115 -4.63 -4.46 -12.60
CA ALA A 115 -4.50 -3.05 -12.95
C ALA A 115 -5.83 -2.28 -12.91
N ARG A 116 -5.73 -0.97 -12.68
CA ARG A 116 -6.89 -0.08 -12.67
C ARG A 116 -7.59 -0.07 -14.02
N GLY A 117 -8.93 -0.13 -13.98
CA GLY A 117 -9.75 -0.09 -15.19
C GLY A 117 -9.98 -1.45 -15.85
N ALA A 118 -9.55 -2.57 -15.24
CA ALA A 118 -9.75 -3.93 -15.78
C ALA A 118 -11.16 -4.50 -15.60
N GLY A 119 -12.13 -3.72 -15.10
CA GLY A 119 -13.51 -4.18 -14.92
C GLY A 119 -13.80 -4.84 -13.58
N LYS A 120 -12.95 -4.59 -12.56
CA LYS A 120 -13.04 -5.18 -11.21
C LYS A 120 -14.42 -5.03 -10.56
N SER A 121 -14.84 -3.81 -10.30
CA SER A 121 -16.06 -3.53 -9.52
C SER A 121 -17.34 -3.98 -10.24
N ALA A 122 -17.35 -3.98 -11.58
CA ALA A 122 -18.50 -4.45 -12.36
C ALA A 122 -18.74 -5.95 -12.15
N ILE A 123 -17.69 -6.78 -12.22
CA ILE A 123 -17.83 -8.23 -12.02
C ILE A 123 -18.11 -8.59 -10.55
N MET A 124 -17.58 -7.81 -9.59
CA MET A 124 -17.89 -7.99 -8.17
C MET A 124 -19.34 -7.65 -7.86
N LEU A 125 -19.89 -6.58 -8.45
CA LEU A 125 -21.31 -6.27 -8.35
C LEU A 125 -22.17 -7.35 -8.98
N ALA A 126 -21.79 -7.85 -10.15
CA ALA A 126 -22.53 -8.94 -10.79
C ALA A 126 -22.57 -10.19 -9.90
N LEU A 127 -21.43 -10.57 -9.30
CA LEU A 127 -21.37 -11.70 -8.36
C LEU A 127 -22.23 -11.46 -7.12
N LEU A 128 -22.24 -10.23 -6.58
CA LEU A 128 -23.11 -9.85 -5.47
C LEU A 128 -24.60 -10.05 -5.82
N LEU A 129 -25.03 -9.51 -6.97
CA LEU A 129 -26.42 -9.59 -7.41
C LEU A 129 -26.83 -11.03 -7.74
N TRP A 130 -25.94 -11.82 -8.34
CA TRP A 130 -26.17 -13.23 -8.60
C TRP A 130 -26.45 -14.00 -7.30
N LYS A 131 -25.59 -13.84 -6.30
CA LYS A 131 -25.75 -14.47 -4.99
C LYS A 131 -26.97 -13.95 -4.21
N LEU A 132 -27.35 -12.68 -4.37
CA LEU A 132 -28.58 -12.15 -3.79
C LEU A 132 -29.85 -12.75 -4.40
N THR A 133 -29.81 -13.10 -5.70
CA THR A 133 -30.95 -13.66 -6.45
C THR A 133 -30.96 -15.18 -6.50
N ASP A 134 -30.04 -15.84 -5.79
CA ASP A 134 -29.95 -17.31 -5.75
C ASP A 134 -31.11 -17.90 -4.96
N GLU A 135 -32.06 -18.54 -5.68
CA GLU A 135 -33.26 -19.14 -5.10
C GLU A 135 -32.93 -20.42 -4.32
N ASP A 136 -31.80 -21.05 -4.58
CA ASP A 136 -31.34 -22.25 -3.86
C ASP A 136 -30.75 -21.91 -2.50
N GLU A 137 -30.29 -20.65 -2.31
CA GLU A 137 -29.75 -20.13 -1.04
C GLU A 137 -30.54 -18.90 -0.54
N PRO A 138 -31.86 -19.02 -0.22
CA PRO A 138 -32.64 -17.89 0.28
C PRO A 138 -32.15 -17.43 1.68
N HIS A 139 -32.51 -16.20 2.05
CA HIS A 139 -32.09 -15.55 3.31
C HIS A 139 -30.59 -15.35 3.46
N GLY A 140 -29.87 -15.28 2.33
CA GLY A 140 -28.42 -15.05 2.31
C GLY A 140 -28.03 -13.72 2.94
N GLN A 141 -26.99 -13.74 3.76
CA GLN A 141 -26.35 -12.54 4.31
C GLN A 141 -25.05 -12.29 3.57
N LEU A 142 -24.92 -11.15 2.93
CA LEU A 142 -23.74 -10.78 2.17
C LEU A 142 -23.13 -9.49 2.74
N VAL A 143 -21.83 -9.32 2.60
CA VAL A 143 -21.13 -8.12 3.06
C VAL A 143 -20.25 -7.59 1.94
N VAL A 144 -20.33 -6.28 1.69
CA VAL A 144 -19.40 -5.58 0.80
C VAL A 144 -18.61 -4.55 1.62
N VAL A 145 -17.30 -4.63 1.55
CA VAL A 145 -16.38 -3.68 2.20
C VAL A 145 -15.69 -2.85 1.13
N ALA A 146 -15.69 -1.52 1.29
CA ALA A 146 -14.91 -0.60 0.49
C ALA A 146 -14.45 0.58 1.35
N GLN A 147 -13.61 1.46 0.80
CA GLN A 147 -13.00 2.56 1.57
C GLN A 147 -14.00 3.62 2.07
N SER A 148 -15.00 3.95 1.26
CA SER A 148 -15.93 5.02 1.59
C SER A 148 -17.37 4.72 1.19
N LEU A 149 -18.34 5.34 1.90
CA LEU A 149 -19.75 5.28 1.53
C LEU A 149 -20.01 5.87 0.13
N GLN A 150 -19.23 6.87 -0.28
CA GLN A 150 -19.34 7.44 -1.62
C GLN A 150 -18.94 6.44 -2.71
N GLN A 151 -17.87 5.67 -2.47
CA GLN A 151 -17.44 4.60 -3.37
C GLN A 151 -18.49 3.48 -3.45
N LEU A 152 -19.01 3.01 -2.31
CA LEU A 152 -20.08 2.02 -2.25
C LEU A 152 -21.33 2.49 -3.00
N ALA A 153 -21.71 3.76 -2.83
CA ALA A 153 -22.82 4.34 -3.55
C ALA A 153 -22.61 4.39 -5.07
N ALA A 154 -21.41 4.77 -5.51
CA ALA A 154 -21.10 4.93 -6.92
C ALA A 154 -20.92 3.60 -7.65
N LEU A 155 -20.30 2.61 -7.00
CA LEU A 155 -19.89 1.35 -7.63
C LEU A 155 -20.90 0.20 -7.40
N TYR A 156 -21.72 0.27 -6.34
CA TYR A 156 -22.65 -0.81 -5.99
C TYR A 156 -24.10 -0.36 -5.98
N VAL A 157 -24.47 0.67 -5.20
CA VAL A 157 -25.90 1.02 -5.02
C VAL A 157 -26.52 1.56 -6.31
N ARG A 158 -25.93 2.60 -6.91
CA ARG A 158 -26.47 3.20 -8.14
C ARG A 158 -26.52 2.24 -9.32
N PRO A 159 -25.44 1.47 -9.61
CA PRO A 159 -25.50 0.48 -10.67
C PRO A 159 -26.47 -0.66 -10.38
N ALA A 160 -26.64 -1.12 -9.11
CA ALA A 160 -27.62 -2.14 -8.76
C ALA A 160 -29.05 -1.67 -9.05
N ILE A 161 -29.41 -0.43 -8.73
CA ILE A 161 -30.71 0.16 -9.08
C ILE A 161 -30.91 0.14 -10.60
N GLN A 162 -29.91 0.62 -11.35
CA GLN A 162 -30.00 0.67 -12.81
C GLN A 162 -30.14 -0.73 -13.43
N ILE A 163 -29.38 -1.71 -12.93
CA ILE A 163 -29.46 -3.09 -13.37
C ILE A 163 -30.85 -3.68 -13.05
N ALA A 164 -31.37 -3.42 -11.85
CA ALA A 164 -32.71 -3.88 -11.46
C ALA A 164 -33.78 -3.32 -12.38
N ASP A 165 -33.72 -2.03 -12.71
CA ASP A 165 -34.65 -1.36 -13.64
C ASP A 165 -34.55 -1.94 -15.06
N ASP A 166 -33.32 -2.20 -15.54
CA ASP A 166 -33.09 -2.70 -16.91
C ASP A 166 -33.44 -4.20 -17.06
N SER A 167 -33.27 -5.04 -16.01
CA SER A 167 -33.40 -6.50 -16.04
C SER A 167 -34.68 -7.05 -15.38
N GLY A 168 -35.41 -6.22 -14.64
CA GLY A 168 -36.56 -6.62 -13.86
C GLY A 168 -36.22 -7.47 -12.62
N LEU A 169 -34.98 -7.45 -12.15
CA LEU A 169 -34.60 -8.12 -10.90
C LEU A 169 -35.32 -7.49 -9.71
N ALA A 170 -35.83 -8.30 -8.79
CA ALA A 170 -36.56 -7.86 -7.60
C ALA A 170 -35.61 -7.26 -6.52
N ILE A 171 -34.74 -6.31 -6.92
CA ILE A 171 -33.74 -5.68 -6.08
C ILE A 171 -34.26 -4.37 -5.50
N GLU A 172 -34.04 -4.17 -4.23
CA GLU A 172 -34.23 -2.91 -3.52
C GLU A 172 -32.91 -2.43 -2.92
N CYS A 173 -32.73 -1.12 -2.89
CA CYS A 173 -31.55 -0.49 -2.27
C CYS A 173 -31.97 0.56 -1.24
N SER A 174 -31.20 0.67 -0.17
CA SER A 174 -31.35 1.77 0.77
C SER A 174 -30.89 3.09 0.16
N THR A 175 -31.43 4.20 0.69
CA THR A 175 -30.89 5.52 0.37
C THR A 175 -29.47 5.70 0.95
N ILE A 176 -28.62 6.44 0.24
CA ILE A 176 -27.20 6.65 0.59
C ILE A 176 -27.02 7.41 1.91
N THR A 177 -28.06 8.10 2.38
CA THR A 177 -28.08 8.85 3.65
C THR A 177 -28.14 7.96 4.89
N ASN A 178 -28.37 6.66 4.76
CA ASN A 178 -28.39 5.75 5.87
C ASN A 178 -26.99 5.42 6.38
N VAL A 179 -26.86 5.26 7.69
CA VAL A 179 -25.62 4.87 8.37
C VAL A 179 -25.12 3.48 7.89
N ARG A 180 -26.01 2.65 7.36
CA ARG A 180 -25.74 1.31 6.83
C ARG A 180 -26.48 1.13 5.51
N PRO A 181 -25.88 1.45 4.36
CA PRO A 181 -26.51 1.14 3.08
C PRO A 181 -26.60 -0.37 2.88
N TRP A 182 -27.66 -0.80 2.21
CA TRP A 182 -27.93 -2.20 1.91
C TRP A 182 -28.53 -2.37 0.51
N ILE A 183 -28.35 -3.57 -0.04
CA ILE A 183 -29.01 -4.06 -1.26
C ILE A 183 -29.73 -5.36 -0.89
N ARG A 184 -30.99 -5.51 -1.23
CA ARG A 184 -31.81 -6.68 -0.88
C ARG A 184 -32.53 -7.22 -2.10
N CYS A 185 -32.63 -8.53 -2.20
CA CYS A 185 -33.54 -9.19 -3.14
C CYS A 185 -34.83 -9.56 -2.42
N LYS A 186 -35.97 -9.12 -2.95
CA LYS A 186 -37.29 -9.45 -2.38
C LYS A 186 -37.69 -10.90 -2.59
N ALA A 187 -37.25 -11.50 -3.70
CA ALA A 187 -37.66 -12.87 -4.07
C ALA A 187 -37.03 -13.91 -3.11
N THR A 188 -35.77 -13.74 -2.77
CA THR A 188 -35.00 -14.67 -1.91
C THR A 188 -34.93 -14.23 -0.45
N ASP A 189 -35.37 -13.02 -0.12
CA ASP A 189 -35.17 -12.38 1.18
C ASP A 189 -33.69 -12.24 1.60
N SER A 190 -32.76 -12.29 0.62
CA SER A 190 -31.33 -12.15 0.83
C SER A 190 -30.92 -10.67 0.85
N ALA A 191 -29.94 -10.31 1.67
CA ALA A 191 -29.50 -8.92 1.81
C ALA A 191 -27.99 -8.78 1.91
N ALA A 192 -27.46 -7.76 1.23
CA ALA A 192 -26.08 -7.33 1.33
C ALA A 192 -25.98 -6.05 2.16
N VAL A 193 -25.13 -6.06 3.18
CA VAL A 193 -24.76 -4.86 3.95
C VAL A 193 -23.48 -4.27 3.38
N LEU A 194 -23.49 -2.96 3.12
CA LEU A 194 -22.37 -2.26 2.56
C LEU A 194 -21.64 -1.46 3.65
N CYS A 195 -20.36 -1.77 3.86
CA CYS A 195 -19.56 -1.26 4.97
C CYS A 195 -18.40 -0.41 4.48
N ALA A 196 -18.30 0.81 4.98
CA ALA A 196 -17.12 1.66 4.76
C ALA A 196 -16.19 1.54 5.98
N GLY A 197 -15.45 0.43 6.05
CA GLY A 197 -14.32 0.29 6.96
C GLY A 197 -14.57 0.44 8.47
N ARG A 198 -15.78 0.13 9.02
CA ARG A 198 -16.04 0.20 10.47
C ARG A 198 -16.36 -1.16 11.06
N ALA A 199 -15.47 -1.68 11.92
CA ALA A 199 -15.58 -3.00 12.57
C ALA A 199 -16.87 -3.21 13.35
N ARG A 200 -17.35 -2.19 14.07
CA ARG A 200 -18.56 -2.28 14.89
C ARG A 200 -19.84 -2.56 14.10
N THR A 201 -19.81 -2.37 12.78
CA THR A 201 -20.96 -2.55 11.90
C THR A 201 -21.17 -4.00 11.48
N ILE A 202 -20.14 -4.86 11.65
CA ILE A 202 -20.07 -6.20 11.07
C ILE A 202 -20.12 -7.31 12.13
N GLN A 203 -19.96 -6.96 13.41
CA GLN A 203 -20.02 -7.93 14.49
C GLN A 203 -21.40 -8.62 14.54
N GLY A 204 -21.37 -9.96 14.55
CA GLY A 204 -22.58 -10.81 14.61
C GLY A 204 -23.13 -11.26 13.26
N PHE A 205 -22.50 -10.88 12.13
CA PHE A 205 -22.86 -11.42 10.82
C PHE A 205 -22.29 -12.83 10.63
N CYS A 206 -23.06 -13.69 9.96
CA CYS A 206 -22.61 -14.98 9.41
C CYS A 206 -22.81 -14.94 7.88
N PRO A 207 -21.92 -14.24 7.15
CA PRO A 207 -22.13 -14.01 5.73
C PRO A 207 -21.88 -15.27 4.91
N ASN A 208 -22.65 -15.43 3.82
CA ASN A 208 -22.40 -16.42 2.77
C ASN A 208 -21.30 -15.93 1.81
N LEU A 209 -21.22 -14.60 1.60
CA LEU A 209 -20.23 -13.97 0.73
C LEU A 209 -19.73 -12.66 1.34
N VAL A 210 -18.42 -12.48 1.34
CA VAL A 210 -17.74 -11.23 1.68
C VAL A 210 -17.00 -10.74 0.45
N LEU A 211 -17.31 -9.55 -0.03
CA LEU A 211 -16.61 -8.87 -1.10
C LEU A 211 -15.82 -7.69 -0.54
N VAL A 212 -14.53 -7.62 -0.84
CA VAL A 212 -13.66 -6.51 -0.42
C VAL A 212 -13.12 -5.81 -1.66
N ASP A 213 -13.63 -4.60 -1.92
CA ASP A 213 -13.21 -3.80 -3.09
C ASP A 213 -12.15 -2.78 -2.68
N GLU A 214 -11.06 -2.73 -3.45
CA GLU A 214 -9.86 -1.91 -3.21
C GLU A 214 -9.22 -2.16 -1.83
N SER A 215 -9.09 -3.43 -1.46
CA SER A 215 -8.48 -3.86 -0.18
C SER A 215 -7.05 -3.35 0.04
N GLY A 216 -6.30 -3.11 -1.04
CA GLY A 216 -4.94 -2.57 -1.00
C GLY A 216 -4.84 -1.18 -0.38
N GLU A 217 -5.92 -0.41 -0.42
CA GLU A 217 -5.94 0.93 0.17
C GLU A 217 -6.44 0.95 1.63
N THR A 218 -6.65 -0.24 2.24
CA THR A 218 -7.09 -0.36 3.64
C THR A 218 -6.00 0.14 4.58
N VAL A 219 -6.33 1.17 5.38
CA VAL A 219 -5.46 1.71 6.43
C VAL A 219 -5.66 0.98 7.76
N ALA A 220 -4.66 1.04 8.65
CA ALA A 220 -4.75 0.48 10.00
C ALA A 220 -5.87 1.13 10.82
N GLY A 221 -6.45 0.38 11.76
CA GLY A 221 -7.54 0.80 12.62
C GLY A 221 -8.85 0.11 12.32
N ASP A 222 -9.98 0.82 12.42
CA ASP A 222 -11.33 0.26 12.23
C ASP A 222 -11.51 -0.62 10.97
N PRO A 223 -10.97 -0.27 9.78
CA PRO A 223 -11.08 -1.10 8.60
C PRO A 223 -10.35 -2.45 8.71
N GLU A 224 -9.20 -2.49 9.37
CA GLU A 224 -8.44 -3.72 9.58
C GLU A 224 -9.17 -4.66 10.56
N GLU A 225 -9.71 -4.11 11.65
CA GLU A 225 -10.49 -4.86 12.63
C GLU A 225 -11.75 -5.46 11.98
N ALA A 226 -12.41 -4.69 11.11
CA ALA A 226 -13.58 -5.15 10.36
C ALA A 226 -13.23 -6.34 9.46
N LEU A 227 -12.15 -6.24 8.71
CA LEU A 227 -11.73 -7.29 7.79
C LEU A 227 -11.29 -8.55 8.54
N SER A 228 -10.56 -8.40 9.65
CA SER A 228 -10.18 -9.55 10.50
C SER A 228 -11.38 -10.26 11.13
N ALA A 229 -12.42 -9.50 11.51
CA ALA A 229 -13.67 -10.09 12.01
C ALA A 229 -14.41 -10.88 10.91
N LEU A 230 -14.39 -10.41 9.66
CA LEU A 230 -14.97 -11.12 8.52
C LEU A 230 -14.18 -12.37 8.14
N GLU A 231 -12.86 -12.32 8.18
CA GLU A 231 -11.98 -13.50 7.99
C GLU A 231 -12.31 -14.60 9.00
N MET A 232 -12.52 -14.22 10.27
CA MET A 232 -12.96 -15.18 11.30
C MET A 232 -14.38 -15.70 11.06
N ALA A 233 -15.28 -14.90 10.50
CA ALA A 233 -16.63 -15.35 10.14
C ALA A 233 -16.60 -16.35 8.99
N VAL A 234 -15.78 -16.12 7.96
CA VAL A 234 -15.53 -17.05 6.85
C VAL A 234 -15.05 -18.41 7.37
N ALA A 235 -14.16 -18.43 8.35
CA ALA A 235 -13.64 -19.68 8.92
C ALA A 235 -14.73 -20.53 9.62
N LYS A 236 -15.82 -19.92 10.08
CA LYS A 236 -16.89 -20.62 10.84
C LYS A 236 -17.93 -21.30 9.96
N ASP A 237 -18.22 -20.78 8.78
CA ASP A 237 -19.24 -21.32 7.87
C ASP A 237 -18.59 -21.83 6.58
N ARG A 238 -18.73 -23.14 6.29
CA ARG A 238 -18.15 -23.77 5.08
C ARG A 238 -18.71 -23.22 3.78
N ARG A 239 -19.85 -22.55 3.79
CA ARG A 239 -20.47 -21.92 2.61
C ARG A 239 -19.88 -20.55 2.31
N CYS A 240 -19.30 -19.90 3.30
CA CYS A 240 -18.83 -18.52 3.16
C CYS A 240 -17.56 -18.43 2.32
N GLN A 241 -17.54 -17.48 1.41
CA GLN A 241 -16.35 -17.09 0.64
C GLN A 241 -16.00 -15.62 0.91
N LEU A 242 -14.71 -15.33 0.99
CA LEU A 242 -14.16 -13.97 0.98
C LEU A 242 -13.43 -13.75 -0.35
N ILE A 243 -13.89 -12.81 -1.15
CA ILE A 243 -13.24 -12.43 -2.40
C ILE A 243 -12.79 -10.97 -2.30
N SER A 244 -11.48 -10.78 -2.32
CA SER A 244 -10.82 -9.49 -2.24
C SER A 244 -10.25 -9.11 -3.59
N ILE A 245 -10.53 -7.89 -4.07
CA ILE A 245 -9.99 -7.41 -5.34
C ILE A 245 -9.40 -6.01 -5.17
N THR A 246 -8.23 -5.78 -5.77
CA THR A 246 -7.55 -4.49 -5.62
C THR A 246 -6.60 -4.19 -6.77
N THR A 247 -6.17 -2.95 -6.83
CA THR A 247 -4.92 -2.52 -7.47
C THR A 247 -3.85 -2.49 -6.38
N PRO A 248 -2.55 -2.75 -6.67
CA PRO A 248 -1.48 -2.62 -5.67
C PRO A 248 -1.58 -1.31 -4.90
N PRO A 249 -1.49 -1.34 -3.56
CA PRO A 249 -1.59 -0.13 -2.73
C PRO A 249 -0.46 0.85 -3.04
N PRO A 250 -0.65 2.12 -2.70
CA PRO A 250 0.45 3.08 -2.76
C PRO A 250 1.59 2.67 -1.83
N SER A 251 2.81 3.11 -2.17
CA SER A 251 4.03 2.77 -1.42
C SER A 251 3.97 3.19 0.07
N GLU A 252 3.13 4.18 0.40
CA GLU A 252 2.85 4.59 1.78
C GLU A 252 2.22 3.47 2.63
N LEU A 253 1.65 2.45 2.01
CA LEU A 253 1.02 1.31 2.68
C LEU A 253 1.83 0.03 2.52
N SER A 254 3.13 0.12 2.15
CA SER A 254 4.00 -1.04 1.95
C SER A 254 4.13 -1.96 3.17
N ASP A 255 3.98 -1.40 4.38
CA ASP A 255 3.99 -2.17 5.65
C ASP A 255 2.59 -2.26 6.27
N GLY A 256 1.56 -1.90 5.50
CA GLY A 256 0.18 -1.84 5.95
C GLY A 256 -0.47 -3.22 6.15
N PRO A 257 -1.70 -3.23 6.67
CA PRO A 257 -2.46 -4.46 6.92
C PRO A 257 -2.61 -5.34 5.69
N TYR A 258 -2.79 -4.72 4.52
CA TYR A 258 -2.90 -5.44 3.26
C TYR A 258 -1.65 -6.27 2.94
N MET A 259 -0.45 -5.72 3.18
CA MET A 259 0.80 -6.41 2.90
C MET A 259 1.00 -7.66 3.76
N ARG A 260 0.58 -7.59 5.04
CA ARG A 260 0.60 -8.77 5.91
C ARG A 260 -0.34 -9.86 5.41
N ARG A 261 -1.56 -9.49 4.97
CA ARG A 261 -2.50 -10.44 4.36
C ARG A 261 -1.97 -11.01 3.05
N ARG A 262 -1.41 -10.15 2.21
CA ARG A 262 -0.79 -10.57 0.95
C ARG A 262 0.30 -11.60 1.17
N ALA A 263 1.18 -11.37 2.15
CA ALA A 263 2.21 -12.32 2.52
C ALA A 263 1.61 -13.65 3.03
N GLY A 264 0.53 -13.58 3.82
CA GLY A 264 -0.22 -14.75 4.28
C GLY A 264 -0.86 -15.54 3.13
N TRP A 265 -1.48 -14.87 2.16
CA TRP A 265 -2.05 -15.54 0.97
C TRP A 265 -0.96 -16.19 0.11
N GLN A 266 0.17 -15.51 -0.06
CA GLN A 266 1.31 -16.09 -0.79
C GLN A 266 1.83 -17.34 -0.05
N GLN A 267 1.99 -17.27 1.27
CA GLN A 267 2.41 -18.42 2.08
C GLN A 267 1.42 -19.58 1.95
N SER A 268 0.12 -19.33 2.00
CA SER A 268 -0.90 -20.38 1.80
C SER A 268 -0.80 -21.03 0.43
N VAL A 269 -0.50 -20.27 -0.62
CA VAL A 269 -0.26 -20.82 -1.97
C VAL A 269 1.02 -21.66 -1.99
N ASP A 270 2.09 -21.19 -1.36
CA ASP A 270 3.37 -21.91 -1.27
C ASP A 270 3.24 -23.21 -0.45
N ASP A 271 2.36 -23.23 0.56
CA ASP A 271 2.02 -24.41 1.38
C ASP A 271 0.98 -25.33 0.69
N ASP A 272 0.58 -25.01 -0.54
CA ASP A 272 -0.44 -25.73 -1.33
C ASP A 272 -1.82 -25.83 -0.66
N ASP A 273 -2.24 -24.81 0.09
CA ASP A 273 -3.58 -24.74 0.67
C ASP A 273 -4.63 -24.56 -0.46
N PRO A 274 -5.48 -25.58 -0.73
CA PRO A 274 -6.43 -25.49 -1.83
C PRO A 274 -7.60 -24.54 -1.55
N SER A 275 -7.78 -24.10 -0.30
CA SER A 275 -8.85 -23.19 0.10
C SER A 275 -8.52 -21.72 -0.19
N VAL A 276 -7.29 -21.42 -0.60
CA VAL A 276 -6.81 -20.07 -0.90
C VAL A 276 -6.42 -19.94 -2.37
N VAL A 277 -6.94 -18.90 -3.02
CA VAL A 277 -6.54 -18.47 -4.37
C VAL A 277 -5.95 -17.07 -4.29
N PHE A 278 -4.72 -16.92 -4.75
CA PHE A 278 -4.07 -15.63 -4.88
C PHE A 278 -3.60 -15.41 -6.31
N LEU A 279 -4.16 -14.40 -6.97
CA LEU A 279 -3.92 -14.09 -8.39
C LEU A 279 -3.39 -12.65 -8.53
N PRO A 280 -2.09 -12.44 -8.40
CA PRO A 280 -1.45 -11.13 -8.57
C PRO A 280 -1.06 -10.89 -10.04
N TRP A 281 -1.97 -10.33 -10.86
CA TRP A 281 -1.58 -9.83 -12.17
C TRP A 281 -0.64 -8.64 -12.01
N GLY A 282 0.43 -8.63 -12.80
CA GLY A 282 1.44 -7.60 -12.79
C GLY A 282 2.57 -7.96 -13.74
N ILE A 283 3.39 -7.01 -14.12
CA ILE A 283 4.64 -7.34 -14.82
C ILE A 283 5.61 -8.01 -13.84
N ASP A 284 6.46 -8.89 -14.35
CA ASP A 284 7.49 -9.54 -13.53
C ASP A 284 8.58 -8.51 -13.13
N ALA A 285 9.37 -8.83 -12.10
CA ALA A 285 10.34 -7.89 -11.54
C ALA A 285 11.44 -7.47 -12.55
N ASP A 286 11.78 -8.37 -13.47
CA ASP A 286 12.78 -8.20 -14.52
C ASP A 286 12.23 -7.62 -15.83
N ASP A 287 10.91 -7.46 -15.96
CA ASP A 287 10.33 -6.82 -17.13
C ASP A 287 10.71 -5.33 -17.21
N ASP A 288 11.01 -4.85 -18.40
CA ASP A 288 11.15 -3.42 -18.67
C ASP A 288 9.76 -2.77 -18.80
N ILE A 289 9.56 -1.60 -18.20
CA ILE A 289 8.31 -0.84 -18.31
C ILE A 289 8.01 -0.36 -19.73
N ASP A 290 9.03 -0.22 -20.56
CA ASP A 290 8.91 0.13 -21.99
C ASP A 290 8.62 -1.08 -22.88
N ASN A 291 8.73 -2.29 -22.34
CA ASN A 291 8.38 -3.49 -23.09
C ASN A 291 6.86 -3.69 -23.14
N GLU A 292 6.24 -3.17 -24.18
CA GLU A 292 4.79 -3.28 -24.41
C GLU A 292 4.28 -4.72 -24.44
N ALA A 293 5.12 -5.69 -24.81
CA ALA A 293 4.75 -7.11 -24.80
C ALA A 293 4.56 -7.67 -23.38
N ALA A 294 5.11 -7.00 -22.35
CA ALA A 294 4.92 -7.37 -20.96
C ALA A 294 3.63 -6.79 -20.34
N TRP A 295 3.08 -5.71 -20.89
CA TRP A 295 1.91 -5.02 -20.32
C TRP A 295 0.66 -5.91 -20.14
N PRO A 296 0.36 -6.88 -21.05
CA PRO A 296 -0.76 -7.81 -20.83
C PRO A 296 -0.64 -8.65 -19.57
N LYS A 297 0.56 -8.87 -19.00
CA LYS A 297 0.75 -9.55 -17.72
C LYS A 297 0.02 -8.83 -16.57
N ALA A 298 -0.08 -7.50 -16.64
CA ALA A 298 -0.73 -6.66 -15.63
C ALA A 298 -2.17 -6.29 -16.01
N TYR A 299 -2.44 -6.13 -17.29
CA TYR A 299 -3.73 -5.71 -17.80
C TYR A 299 -4.30 -6.72 -18.81
N PRO A 300 -4.93 -7.80 -18.33
CA PRO A 300 -5.45 -8.87 -19.20
C PRO A 300 -6.71 -8.46 -19.99
N ALA A 301 -7.11 -7.19 -19.95
CA ALA A 301 -8.25 -6.62 -20.67
C ALA A 301 -7.87 -5.74 -21.87
N PHE A 302 -6.62 -5.84 -22.34
CA PHE A 302 -6.19 -5.12 -23.54
C PHE A 302 -7.00 -5.49 -24.78
N GLY A 303 -7.31 -4.48 -25.58
CA GLY A 303 -8.09 -4.63 -26.81
C GLY A 303 -9.61 -4.73 -26.58
N VAL A 304 -10.08 -4.86 -25.32
CA VAL A 304 -11.50 -4.87 -24.96
C VAL A 304 -11.89 -3.58 -24.26
N ILE A 305 -11.21 -3.23 -23.16
CA ILE A 305 -11.53 -2.03 -22.36
C ILE A 305 -10.60 -0.88 -22.73
N GLN A 306 -9.30 -1.14 -22.85
CA GLN A 306 -8.29 -0.13 -23.20
C GLN A 306 -7.36 -0.65 -24.29
N SER A 307 -6.78 0.29 -25.04
CA SER A 307 -5.80 0.01 -26.09
C SER A 307 -4.36 0.18 -25.57
N VAL A 308 -3.41 -0.35 -26.34
CA VAL A 308 -1.97 -0.13 -26.09
C VAL A 308 -1.63 1.36 -26.23
N GLU A 309 -2.30 2.08 -27.15
CA GLU A 309 -2.14 3.53 -27.34
C GLU A 309 -2.53 4.33 -26.08
N ASP A 310 -3.54 3.89 -25.33
CA ASP A 310 -3.93 4.53 -24.08
C ASP A 310 -2.80 4.40 -23.04
N TYR A 311 -2.18 3.23 -22.94
CA TYR A 311 -1.04 3.01 -22.04
C TYR A 311 0.20 3.80 -22.45
N ARG A 312 0.52 3.87 -23.77
CA ARG A 312 1.61 4.73 -24.27
C ARG A 312 1.40 6.18 -23.88
N ARG A 313 0.16 6.69 -24.02
CA ARG A 313 -0.20 8.06 -23.64
C ARG A 313 -0.05 8.29 -22.15
N ASP A 314 -0.53 7.35 -21.32
CA ASP A 314 -0.42 7.42 -19.88
C ASP A 314 1.04 7.39 -19.40
N LEU A 315 1.89 6.53 -19.98
CA LEU A 315 3.32 6.48 -19.68
C LEU A 315 4.03 7.78 -20.07
N ALA A 316 3.74 8.31 -21.27
CA ALA A 316 4.32 9.57 -21.72
C ALA A 316 3.89 10.75 -20.83
N LEU A 317 2.65 10.75 -20.32
CA LEU A 317 2.17 11.74 -19.36
C LEU A 317 2.86 11.57 -18.01
N ALA A 318 2.99 10.35 -17.50
CA ALA A 318 3.65 10.05 -16.24
C ALA A 318 5.13 10.49 -16.25
N ARG A 319 5.82 10.31 -17.37
CA ARG A 319 7.20 10.81 -17.55
C ARG A 319 7.30 12.32 -17.52
N ARG A 320 6.39 13.03 -18.21
CA ARG A 320 6.34 14.50 -18.17
C ARG A 320 6.03 15.07 -16.80
N GLN A 321 5.27 14.34 -15.98
CA GLN A 321 4.89 14.72 -14.63
C GLN A 321 5.86 14.18 -13.55
N GLU A 322 6.95 13.52 -13.95
CA GLU A 322 7.91 12.86 -13.04
C GLU A 322 7.23 11.87 -12.07
N ASN A 323 6.17 11.21 -12.53
CA ASN A 323 5.34 10.32 -11.73
C ASN A 323 5.20 8.91 -12.32
N VAL A 324 6.31 8.37 -12.83
CA VAL A 324 6.36 7.04 -13.46
C VAL A 324 5.98 5.93 -12.48
N GLY A 325 6.35 6.07 -11.20
CA GLY A 325 6.01 5.09 -10.17
C GLY A 325 4.51 4.86 -9.99
N GLU A 326 3.68 5.89 -10.19
CA GLU A 326 2.23 5.74 -10.13
C GLU A 326 1.67 5.02 -11.35
N PHE A 327 2.28 5.22 -12.53
CA PHE A 327 1.97 4.42 -13.73
C PHE A 327 2.32 2.94 -13.51
N GLU A 328 3.54 2.64 -13.02
CA GLU A 328 3.97 1.29 -12.70
C GLU A 328 3.02 0.61 -11.72
N ARG A 329 2.62 1.31 -10.67
CA ARG A 329 1.70 0.78 -9.66
C ARG A 329 0.29 0.53 -10.22
N ARG A 330 -0.32 1.52 -10.86
CA ARG A 330 -1.74 1.46 -11.26
C ARG A 330 -1.98 0.73 -12.57
N ARG A 331 -1.01 0.79 -13.48
CA ARG A 331 -1.14 0.24 -14.82
C ARG A 331 -0.39 -1.09 -14.99
N LEU A 332 0.77 -1.21 -14.37
CA LEU A 332 1.61 -2.40 -14.49
C LEU A 332 1.57 -3.30 -13.25
N CYS A 333 0.81 -2.93 -12.23
CA CYS A 333 0.72 -3.65 -10.95
C CYS A 333 2.11 -3.99 -10.38
N ARG A 334 3.12 -3.20 -10.72
CA ARG A 334 4.45 -3.36 -10.18
C ARG A 334 4.45 -2.84 -8.74
N TRP A 335 4.89 -3.69 -7.83
CA TRP A 335 5.12 -3.30 -6.46
C TRP A 335 6.38 -2.44 -6.40
N ASN A 336 6.16 -1.12 -6.42
CA ASN A 336 7.26 -0.20 -6.32
C ASN A 336 7.64 -0.04 -4.85
N THR A 337 8.61 -0.83 -4.40
CA THR A 337 9.43 -0.47 -3.26
C THR A 337 10.32 0.77 -3.57
N ARG A 338 10.43 1.13 -4.87
CA ARG A 338 11.25 2.23 -5.37
C ARG A 338 10.45 3.49 -5.79
N GLY A 339 9.16 3.36 -6.09
CA GLY A 339 8.34 4.45 -6.62
C GLY A 339 7.67 5.26 -5.52
N GLY A 340 8.20 6.44 -5.23
CA GLY A 340 7.62 7.38 -4.30
C GLY A 340 8.38 7.57 -3.00
N LEU A 341 9.48 6.89 -2.79
CA LEU A 341 10.41 7.27 -1.72
C LEU A 341 10.94 8.67 -2.03
N TRP A 342 10.82 9.55 -1.06
CA TRP A 342 11.39 10.89 -1.16
C TRP A 342 12.88 10.86 -1.47
N ILE A 343 13.60 9.88 -0.91
CA ILE A 343 15.00 9.57 -1.20
C ILE A 343 15.07 8.15 -1.77
N PRO A 344 15.58 7.93 -2.99
CA PRO A 344 15.82 6.60 -3.54
C PRO A 344 16.75 5.78 -2.65
N GLY A 345 16.46 4.48 -2.49
CA GLY A 345 17.28 3.60 -1.64
C GLY A 345 18.75 3.54 -2.05
N GLU A 346 19.03 3.56 -3.35
CA GLU A 346 20.40 3.60 -3.90
C GLU A 346 21.19 4.87 -3.49
N TRP A 347 20.50 6.01 -3.31
CA TRP A 347 21.16 7.23 -2.83
C TRP A 347 21.58 7.07 -1.37
N LEU A 348 20.73 6.46 -0.55
CA LEU A 348 21.06 6.18 0.83
C LEU A 348 22.22 5.18 0.96
N GLU A 349 22.18 4.08 0.19
CA GLU A 349 23.26 3.09 0.18
C GLU A 349 24.63 3.71 -0.16
N ARG A 350 24.65 4.64 -1.11
CA ARG A 350 25.86 5.38 -1.47
C ARG A 350 26.23 6.46 -0.46
N ALA A 351 25.27 7.00 0.29
CA ALA A 351 25.51 7.96 1.35
C ALA A 351 26.02 7.30 2.64
N GLU A 352 25.74 6.02 2.85
CA GLU A 352 26.24 5.31 4.03
C GLU A 352 27.77 5.23 4.04
N HIS A 353 28.34 5.77 5.11
CA HIS A 353 29.77 5.85 5.32
C HIS A 353 30.10 5.51 6.76
N PRO A 354 30.72 4.35 7.03
CA PRO A 354 31.12 3.97 8.37
C PRO A 354 32.23 4.94 8.90
N PHE A 355 31.99 5.53 10.04
CA PHE A 355 32.97 6.33 10.79
C PHE A 355 32.62 6.33 12.27
N ASP A 356 33.62 6.59 13.12
CA ASP A 356 33.39 6.80 14.53
C ASP A 356 33.19 8.31 14.79
N PRO A 357 32.04 8.74 15.35
CA PRO A 357 31.84 10.14 15.71
C PRO A 357 32.95 10.73 16.59
N GLU A 358 33.62 9.93 17.43
CA GLU A 358 34.74 10.40 18.27
C GLU A 358 35.95 10.88 17.48
N GLU A 359 36.12 10.45 16.22
CA GLU A 359 37.16 10.97 15.32
C GLU A 359 36.95 12.46 15.02
N MET A 360 35.75 12.97 15.20
CA MET A 360 35.39 14.38 15.00
C MET A 360 35.56 15.22 16.25
N LYS A 361 36.25 14.72 17.28
CA LYS A 361 36.49 15.44 18.53
C LYS A 361 37.05 16.85 18.30
N GLY A 362 36.41 17.85 18.94
CA GLY A 362 36.74 19.27 18.80
C GLY A 362 36.29 19.90 17.48
N ALA A 363 35.69 19.15 16.57
CA ALA A 363 35.15 19.71 15.32
C ALA A 363 33.85 20.47 15.58
N GLN A 364 33.64 21.51 14.77
CA GLN A 364 32.38 22.26 14.75
C GLN A 364 31.26 21.41 14.21
N CYS A 365 30.12 21.41 14.91
CA CYS A 365 28.92 20.67 14.48
C CYS A 365 27.62 21.43 14.75
N PHE A 366 26.58 20.96 14.08
CA PHE A 366 25.19 21.42 14.23
C PHE A 366 24.31 20.24 14.53
N ALA A 367 23.29 20.43 15.38
CA ALA A 367 22.41 19.33 15.78
C ALA A 367 20.93 19.66 15.60
N GLY A 368 20.11 18.62 15.51
CA GLY A 368 18.67 18.70 15.55
C GLY A 368 18.12 17.65 16.50
N LEU A 369 17.22 18.06 17.39
CA LEU A 369 16.56 17.20 18.37
C LEU A 369 15.05 17.25 18.16
N ASP A 370 14.48 16.14 17.68
CA ASP A 370 13.02 15.97 17.57
C ASP A 370 12.51 15.16 18.76
N CYS A 371 11.80 15.85 19.66
CA CYS A 371 11.31 15.28 20.91
C CYS A 371 9.92 14.70 20.78
N SER A 372 9.71 13.48 21.23
CA SER A 372 8.41 12.85 21.36
C SER A 372 7.71 13.22 22.65
N LYS A 373 6.36 13.34 22.61
CA LYS A 373 5.54 13.71 23.78
C LYS A 373 5.28 12.58 24.77
N SER A 374 5.33 11.28 24.38
CA SER A 374 5.10 10.18 25.33
C SER A 374 5.32 8.76 24.83
N ILE A 375 4.99 8.41 23.59
CA ILE A 375 4.98 7.02 23.10
C ILE A 375 5.70 6.83 21.76
N ASP A 376 6.33 7.88 21.26
CA ASP A 376 7.04 7.90 20.00
C ASP A 376 8.56 8.09 20.24
N VAL A 377 9.37 7.92 19.21
CA VAL A 377 10.83 8.04 19.31
C VAL A 377 11.26 9.49 19.47
N THR A 378 12.24 9.74 20.35
CA THR A 378 13.03 10.97 20.35
C THR A 378 14.32 10.74 19.59
N SER A 379 14.66 11.63 18.66
CA SER A 379 15.83 11.49 17.79
C SER A 379 16.74 12.70 17.87
N LEU A 380 18.04 12.46 18.04
CA LEU A 380 19.11 13.45 17.95
C LEU A 380 19.95 13.16 16.72
N ALA A 381 20.06 14.11 15.80
CA ALA A 381 20.94 14.03 14.64
C ALA A 381 21.99 15.13 14.71
N VAL A 382 23.20 14.82 14.25
CA VAL A 382 24.35 15.75 14.24
C VAL A 382 24.96 15.77 12.85
N VAL A 383 25.34 16.95 12.39
CA VAL A 383 26.06 17.15 11.11
C VAL A 383 27.35 17.90 11.32
N TRP A 384 28.43 17.43 10.68
CA TRP A 384 29.74 18.02 10.68
C TRP A 384 30.10 18.47 9.26
N PRO A 385 30.23 19.80 9.00
CA PRO A 385 30.76 20.25 7.72
C PRO A 385 32.25 19.94 7.61
N LEU A 386 32.67 19.39 6.49
CA LEU A 386 34.08 19.06 6.22
C LEU A 386 34.74 20.05 5.25
N ALA A 387 36.06 20.17 5.34
CA ALA A 387 36.83 20.83 4.32
C ALA A 387 36.59 20.16 2.96
N GLY A 388 36.20 20.93 1.93
CA GLY A 388 35.84 20.38 0.62
C GLY A 388 34.36 20.28 0.35
N GLY A 389 33.49 20.70 1.30
CA GLY A 389 32.03 20.84 1.10
C GLY A 389 31.22 19.59 1.35
N SER A 390 31.84 18.48 1.75
CA SER A 390 31.12 17.29 2.21
C SER A 390 30.58 17.47 3.63
N VAL A 391 29.56 16.71 4.01
CA VAL A 391 28.93 16.75 5.33
C VAL A 391 28.90 15.32 5.88
N LEU A 392 29.38 15.10 7.11
CA LEU A 392 29.18 13.85 7.84
C LEU A 392 27.94 13.97 8.72
N SER A 393 27.25 12.86 8.97
CA SER A 393 26.14 12.81 9.91
C SER A 393 26.12 11.52 10.72
N ALA A 394 25.79 11.66 12.01
CA ALA A 394 25.43 10.55 12.89
C ALA A 394 24.17 10.88 13.67
N SER A 395 23.47 9.84 14.17
CA SER A 395 22.24 10.03 14.91
C SER A 395 22.12 9.04 16.07
N TRP A 396 21.38 9.44 17.10
CA TRP A 396 21.03 8.64 18.28
C TRP A 396 19.52 8.69 18.52
N HIS A 397 18.94 7.55 18.88
CA HIS A 397 17.51 7.36 18.95
C HIS A 397 17.10 6.78 20.29
N PHE A 398 16.09 7.39 20.92
CA PHE A 398 15.62 7.06 22.25
C PHE A 398 14.16 6.61 22.15
N PHE A 399 13.94 5.32 22.43
CA PHE A 399 12.63 4.69 22.33
C PHE A 399 12.06 4.42 23.71
N PRO A 400 10.74 4.59 23.93
CA PRO A 400 10.06 4.00 25.06
C PRO A 400 9.94 2.49 24.85
N THR A 401 9.76 1.72 25.94
CA THR A 401 9.38 0.31 25.81
C THR A 401 8.05 0.19 25.07
N PRO A 402 7.94 -0.67 24.02
CA PRO A 402 6.72 -0.83 23.25
C PRO A 402 5.55 -1.24 24.15
N SER A 403 4.55 -0.39 24.28
CA SER A 403 3.28 -0.76 24.90
C SER A 403 2.44 -1.59 23.91
N SER A 404 1.44 -2.34 24.42
CA SER A 404 0.51 -3.10 23.58
C SER A 404 -0.28 -2.22 22.57
N ARG A 405 -0.19 -0.90 22.68
CA ARG A 405 -0.82 0.08 21.78
C ARG A 405 0.09 0.61 20.70
N SER A 406 1.44 0.51 20.85
CA SER A 406 2.39 0.95 19.81
C SER A 406 3.04 -0.26 19.15
N GLN A 407 2.37 -0.84 18.16
CA GLN A 407 2.93 -1.96 17.37
C GLN A 407 3.96 -1.51 16.33
N ARG A 408 4.13 -0.20 16.13
CA ARG A 408 4.84 0.37 14.97
C ARG A 408 6.31 0.00 14.87
N TYR A 409 7.03 -0.17 15.98
CA TYR A 409 8.47 -0.51 15.97
C TYR A 409 8.79 -1.90 16.53
N ARG A 410 7.80 -2.64 17.03
CA ARG A 410 8.05 -3.80 17.89
C ARG A 410 8.97 -4.83 17.27
N SER A 411 8.76 -5.18 16.02
CA SER A 411 9.60 -6.17 15.31
C SER A 411 11.02 -5.67 15.02
N ASN A 412 11.19 -4.36 14.86
CA ASN A 412 12.48 -3.76 14.56
C ASN A 412 13.28 -3.45 15.84
N LEU A 413 12.60 -3.05 16.93
CA LEU A 413 13.26 -2.72 18.20
C LEU A 413 14.00 -3.90 18.81
N GLU A 414 13.50 -5.14 18.66
CA GLU A 414 14.21 -6.33 19.12
C GLU A 414 15.59 -6.47 18.44
N THR A 415 15.71 -6.02 17.18
CA THR A 415 16.97 -6.04 16.43
C THR A 415 17.82 -4.79 16.67
N TRP A 416 17.18 -3.65 16.98
CA TRP A 416 17.88 -2.37 17.12
C TRP A 416 18.37 -2.07 18.53
N ALA A 417 17.78 -2.71 19.56
CA ALA A 417 18.07 -2.44 20.98
C ALA A 417 19.54 -2.66 21.36
N ASP A 418 20.23 -3.56 20.66
CA ASP A 418 21.66 -3.84 20.89
C ASP A 418 22.61 -2.87 20.19
N LEU A 419 22.07 -1.91 19.43
CA LEU A 419 22.90 -0.94 18.71
C LEU A 419 23.32 0.23 19.62
N GLU A 420 24.58 0.59 19.60
CA GLU A 420 25.19 1.68 20.40
C GLU A 420 24.44 3.03 20.29
N HIS A 421 23.82 3.29 19.15
CA HIS A 421 23.10 4.54 18.87
C HIS A 421 21.58 4.45 19.10
N VAL A 422 21.12 3.36 19.72
CA VAL A 422 19.72 3.15 20.11
C VAL A 422 19.63 2.92 21.60
N HIS A 423 18.76 3.67 22.27
CA HIS A 423 18.44 3.47 23.67
C HIS A 423 16.96 3.14 23.82
N VAL A 424 16.64 2.04 24.51
CA VAL A 424 15.27 1.64 24.82
C VAL A 424 15.05 1.78 26.32
N ALA A 425 14.12 2.62 26.71
CA ALA A 425 13.78 2.86 28.12
C ALA A 425 13.11 1.65 28.77
N ASP A 426 13.25 1.48 30.09
CA ASP A 426 12.56 0.42 30.84
C ASP A 426 11.07 0.68 31.09
N GLY A 427 10.51 1.75 30.53
CA GLY A 427 9.14 2.20 30.76
C GLY A 427 8.44 2.74 29.50
N PRO A 428 7.15 3.11 29.64
CA PRO A 428 6.33 3.55 28.50
C PRO A 428 6.66 4.97 28.00
N LEU A 429 7.63 5.64 28.60
CA LEU A 429 8.08 6.99 28.25
C LEU A 429 9.54 6.97 27.84
N VAL A 430 9.93 7.92 26.99
CA VAL A 430 11.34 8.15 26.63
C VAL A 430 12.16 8.51 27.88
N ASP A 431 13.32 7.90 28.03
CA ASP A 431 14.28 8.25 29.09
C ASP A 431 15.01 9.56 28.75
N TYR A 432 14.47 10.68 29.23
CA TYR A 432 15.11 11.99 29.06
C TYR A 432 16.40 12.16 29.88
N GLY A 433 16.65 11.28 30.84
CA GLY A 433 17.95 11.21 31.52
C GLY A 433 19.06 10.79 30.57
N GLU A 434 18.77 9.80 29.70
CA GLU A 434 19.72 9.38 28.67
C GLU A 434 19.88 10.44 27.58
N VAL A 435 18.79 11.11 27.18
CA VAL A 435 18.88 12.25 26.24
C VAL A 435 19.81 13.32 26.80
N ARG A 436 19.70 13.67 28.10
CA ARG A 436 20.60 14.62 28.75
C ARG A 436 22.06 14.17 28.74
N ARG A 437 22.31 12.90 29.08
CA ARG A 437 23.68 12.34 29.06
C ARG A 437 24.29 12.43 27.66
N ARG A 438 23.50 12.17 26.63
CA ARG A 438 23.97 12.27 25.25
C ARG A 438 24.23 13.72 24.82
N LEU A 439 23.40 14.67 25.25
CA LEU A 439 23.64 16.11 24.99
C LEU A 439 24.88 16.63 25.73
N ASP A 440 25.12 16.18 26.97
CA ASP A 440 26.32 16.51 27.71
C ASP A 440 27.59 15.99 27.00
N TRP A 441 27.55 14.71 26.60
CA TRP A 441 28.64 14.14 25.82
C TRP A 441 28.87 14.91 24.50
N LEU A 442 27.79 15.35 23.84
CA LEU A 442 27.89 16.10 22.59
C LEU A 442 28.67 17.42 22.77
N VAL A 443 28.36 18.22 23.80
CA VAL A 443 29.00 19.49 24.04
C VAL A 443 30.41 19.35 24.66
N GLU A 444 30.71 18.23 25.32
CA GLU A 444 32.04 17.90 25.82
C GLU A 444 32.97 17.45 24.69
N MET A 445 32.45 16.76 23.69
CA MET A 445 33.26 16.18 22.60
C MET A 445 33.46 17.14 21.45
N PHE A 446 32.47 17.99 21.11
CA PHE A 446 32.47 18.81 19.90
C PHE A 446 32.22 20.28 20.19
N GLU A 447 32.61 21.14 19.24
CA GLU A 447 32.19 22.55 19.22
C GLU A 447 30.76 22.65 18.65
N VAL A 448 29.77 22.49 19.53
CA VAL A 448 28.34 22.54 19.12
C VAL A 448 27.92 24.00 18.93
N VAL A 449 27.67 24.39 17.69
CA VAL A 449 27.25 25.76 17.34
C VAL A 449 25.78 26.00 17.73
N GLU A 450 24.92 25.07 17.41
CA GLU A 450 23.47 25.20 17.59
C GLU A 450 22.79 23.83 17.63
N ILE A 451 21.76 23.68 18.46
CA ILE A 451 20.86 22.52 18.54
C ILE A 451 19.44 23.00 18.24
N ASN A 452 18.91 22.71 17.06
CA ASN A 452 17.54 23.01 16.72
C ASN A 452 16.56 22.04 17.42
N VAL A 453 15.55 22.59 18.10
CA VAL A 453 14.49 21.83 18.79
C VAL A 453 13.13 22.37 18.41
N ASP A 454 12.13 21.48 18.22
CA ASP A 454 10.78 21.92 17.91
C ASP A 454 10.13 22.63 19.10
N ARG A 455 9.76 23.88 18.90
CA ARG A 455 9.10 24.71 19.92
C ARG A 455 7.73 24.17 20.38
N TYR A 456 7.05 23.37 19.54
CA TYR A 456 5.75 22.80 19.88
C TYR A 456 5.86 21.56 20.77
N SER A 457 7.00 20.87 20.75
CA SER A 457 7.29 19.77 21.67
C SER A 457 7.36 20.26 23.12
N ALA A 458 7.84 21.50 23.35
CA ALA A 458 7.88 22.12 24.67
C ALA A 458 6.49 22.60 25.19
N LYS A 459 5.51 22.79 24.31
CA LYS A 459 4.16 23.22 24.73
C LYS A 459 3.33 22.01 25.21
N GLY A 460 3.22 21.86 26.50
CA GLY A 460 2.40 20.84 27.16
C GLY A 460 3.19 19.61 27.66
N ASP A 461 4.52 19.64 27.57
CA ASP A 461 5.41 18.67 28.21
C ASP A 461 6.43 19.42 29.06
N THR A 462 6.31 19.29 30.39
CA THR A 462 7.19 19.97 31.35
C THR A 462 8.64 19.49 31.22
N THR A 463 8.86 18.22 30.90
CA THR A 463 10.21 17.62 30.78
C THR A 463 10.98 18.22 29.60
N VAL A 464 10.34 18.38 28.43
CA VAL A 464 10.97 19.00 27.26
C VAL A 464 11.18 20.50 27.50
N ALA A 465 10.22 21.18 28.13
CA ALA A 465 10.36 22.60 28.48
C ALA A 465 11.50 22.84 29.46
N GLU A 466 11.66 21.98 30.48
CA GLU A 466 12.78 22.00 31.42
C GLU A 466 14.11 21.74 30.70
N LEU A 467 14.17 20.75 29.82
CA LEU A 467 15.34 20.46 29.00
C LEU A 467 15.78 21.70 28.21
N MET A 468 14.83 22.36 27.53
CA MET A 468 15.11 23.56 26.74
C MET A 468 15.51 24.78 27.57
N ALA A 469 15.12 24.82 28.85
CA ALA A 469 15.49 25.91 29.76
C ALA A 469 16.93 25.80 30.29
N GLU A 470 17.60 24.67 30.12
CA GLU A 470 18.97 24.47 30.56
C GLU A 470 19.96 25.23 29.67
N ALA A 471 20.58 26.28 30.20
CA ALA A 471 21.45 27.17 29.43
C ALA A 471 22.80 26.55 29.02
N ARG A 472 23.11 25.34 29.46
CA ARG A 472 24.36 24.64 29.15
C ARG A 472 24.44 24.11 27.72
N TRP A 473 23.28 23.96 27.04
CA TRP A 473 23.20 23.53 25.65
C TRP A 473 22.77 24.71 24.74
N PRO A 474 23.35 24.88 23.56
CA PRO A 474 23.03 25.97 22.65
C PRO A 474 21.71 25.69 21.87
N PHE A 475 20.59 25.56 22.57
CA PHE A 475 19.30 25.30 21.95
C PHE A 475 18.77 26.52 21.20
N LYS A 476 18.21 26.24 20.02
CA LYS A 476 17.44 27.19 19.24
C LYS A 476 16.08 26.61 18.89
N SER A 477 15.04 27.40 19.09
CA SER A 477 13.68 27.00 18.76
C SER A 477 13.47 26.94 17.24
N CYS A 478 13.03 25.79 16.74
CA CYS A 478 12.73 25.55 15.34
C CYS A 478 11.23 25.28 15.16
N SER A 479 10.64 25.77 14.07
CA SER A 479 9.27 25.44 13.69
C SER A 479 9.25 24.37 12.61
N GLN A 480 8.37 23.37 12.73
CA GLN A 480 8.19 22.32 11.71
C GLN A 480 7.17 22.72 10.62
N THR A 481 6.94 24.02 10.37
CA THR A 481 6.08 24.47 9.27
C THR A 481 6.77 24.31 7.90
N ALA A 482 6.00 24.28 6.82
CA ALA A 482 6.56 24.19 5.46
C ALA A 482 7.47 25.37 5.13
N GLU A 483 7.15 26.58 5.60
CA GLU A 483 7.96 27.77 5.45
C GLU A 483 9.36 27.62 6.12
N SER A 484 9.43 27.03 7.33
CA SER A 484 10.68 26.85 8.07
C SER A 484 11.50 25.65 7.61
N MET A 485 10.83 24.57 7.19
CA MET A 485 11.47 23.28 6.87
C MET A 485 11.60 23.03 5.37
N GLY A 486 11.00 23.85 4.51
CA GLY A 486 11.04 23.66 3.06
C GLY A 486 12.46 23.69 2.48
N GLY A 487 13.22 24.72 2.83
CA GLY A 487 14.63 24.82 2.45
C GLY A 487 15.47 23.63 2.94
N PRO A 488 15.46 23.31 4.25
CA PRO A 488 16.16 22.15 4.82
C PRO A 488 15.75 20.81 4.19
N THR A 489 14.44 20.60 3.93
CA THR A 489 13.96 19.37 3.26
C THR A 489 14.51 19.24 1.84
N THR A 490 14.47 20.33 1.06
CA THR A 490 15.03 20.37 -0.29
C THR A 490 16.56 20.13 -0.25
N GLN A 491 17.25 20.80 0.68
CA GLN A 491 18.69 20.69 0.79
C GLN A 491 19.16 19.29 1.20
N LEU A 492 18.44 18.63 2.13
CA LEU A 492 18.76 17.25 2.51
C LEU A 492 18.65 16.31 1.31
N ARG A 493 17.60 16.48 0.49
CA ARG A 493 17.48 15.71 -0.75
C ARG A 493 18.63 16.00 -1.72
N THR A 494 19.01 17.27 -1.86
CA THR A 494 20.12 17.67 -2.73
C THR A 494 21.45 17.08 -2.24
N TRP A 495 21.70 17.07 -0.94
CA TRP A 495 22.92 16.49 -0.37
C TRP A 495 23.00 14.97 -0.52
N LEU A 496 21.87 14.28 -0.57
CA LEU A 496 21.80 12.84 -0.79
C LEU A 496 21.76 12.46 -2.27
N ALA A 497 21.43 13.42 -3.15
CA ALA A 497 21.36 13.16 -4.59
C ALA A 497 22.71 12.72 -5.13
N CYS A 498 22.71 11.61 -5.84
CA CYS A 498 23.89 11.06 -6.50
C CYS A 498 23.51 10.37 -7.80
N ASP A 499 24.48 10.26 -8.71
CA ASP A 499 24.35 9.54 -9.97
C ASP A 499 25.62 8.72 -10.25
N SER A 500 25.78 8.16 -11.45
CA SER A 500 26.99 7.40 -11.82
C SER A 500 28.28 8.22 -11.79
N ARG A 501 28.20 9.54 -11.75
CA ARG A 501 29.37 10.48 -11.82
C ARG A 501 29.60 11.24 -10.53
N HIS A 502 28.57 11.40 -9.70
CA HIS A 502 28.62 12.26 -8.51
C HIS A 502 28.24 11.47 -7.26
N ASP A 503 29.08 11.54 -6.25
CA ASP A 503 28.80 10.98 -4.93
C ASP A 503 27.94 11.94 -4.10
N PRO A 504 27.14 11.42 -3.14
CA PRO A 504 26.36 12.27 -2.25
C PRO A 504 27.27 13.14 -1.39
N ILE A 505 26.86 14.40 -1.21
CA ILE A 505 27.54 15.39 -0.36
C ILE A 505 27.43 14.96 1.11
N LEU A 506 26.26 14.48 1.52
CA LEU A 506 25.99 13.99 2.87
C LEU A 506 26.42 12.53 2.97
N LYS A 507 27.31 12.26 3.92
CA LYS A 507 27.72 10.92 4.31
C LYS A 507 27.13 10.59 5.68
N ILE A 508 26.37 9.51 5.76
CA ILE A 508 25.61 9.14 6.96
C ILE A 508 26.24 7.90 7.59
N ARG A 509 26.53 7.96 8.89
CA ARG A 509 26.89 6.75 9.65
C ARG A 509 25.79 5.71 9.47
N PRO A 510 26.09 4.45 9.07
CA PRO A 510 25.09 3.41 8.89
C PRO A 510 24.18 3.28 10.10
N CYS A 511 22.88 3.49 9.90
CA CYS A 511 21.89 3.47 10.96
C CYS A 511 20.57 2.88 10.42
N PRO A 512 20.13 1.71 10.91
CA PRO A 512 18.89 1.08 10.44
C PRO A 512 17.64 1.91 10.79
N VAL A 513 17.69 2.74 11.85
CA VAL A 513 16.58 3.65 12.18
C VAL A 513 16.43 4.75 11.12
N ILE A 514 17.54 5.35 10.65
CA ILE A 514 17.52 6.32 9.55
C ILE A 514 17.02 5.66 8.27
N ARG A 515 17.52 4.47 7.95
CA ARG A 515 17.10 3.69 6.76
C ARG A 515 15.61 3.41 6.78
N TYR A 516 15.09 2.95 7.91
CA TYR A 516 13.66 2.70 8.12
C TYR A 516 12.84 3.99 7.99
N ALA A 517 13.22 5.05 8.68
CA ALA A 517 12.51 6.32 8.66
C ALA A 517 12.47 6.96 7.26
N LEU A 518 13.55 6.84 6.46
CA LEU A 518 13.56 7.28 5.06
C LEU A 518 12.59 6.46 4.19
N GLY A 519 12.49 5.15 4.43
CA GLY A 519 11.51 4.28 3.77
C GLY A 519 10.06 4.68 4.07
N CYS A 520 9.79 5.13 5.29
CA CYS A 520 8.48 5.58 5.73
C CYS A 520 8.16 7.03 5.33
N CYS A 521 9.19 7.83 5.00
CA CYS A 521 9.10 9.27 4.83
C CYS A 521 8.24 9.67 3.62
N ARG A 522 7.31 10.61 3.86
CA ARG A 522 6.52 11.27 2.80
C ARG A 522 6.65 12.77 2.93
N VAL A 523 6.75 13.40 1.78
CA VAL A 523 6.86 14.86 1.68
C VAL A 523 5.54 15.41 1.12
N GLU A 524 5.02 16.45 1.75
CA GLU A 524 3.92 17.24 1.21
C GLU A 524 4.43 18.62 0.80
N VAL A 525 3.82 19.16 -0.24
CA VAL A 525 4.16 20.48 -0.78
C VAL A 525 3.02 21.42 -0.45
N ASP A 526 3.32 22.59 0.11
CA ASP A 526 2.32 23.61 0.38
C ASP A 526 1.91 24.34 -0.92
N TRP A 527 0.95 25.25 -0.80
CA TRP A 527 0.44 26.05 -1.95
C TRP A 527 1.53 26.95 -2.58
N ALA A 528 2.61 27.25 -1.86
CA ALA A 528 3.74 28.07 -2.34
C ALA A 528 4.86 27.20 -2.96
N GLY A 529 4.68 25.87 -2.99
CA GLY A 529 5.65 24.94 -3.53
C GLY A 529 6.74 24.47 -2.54
N ASN A 530 6.63 24.79 -1.24
CA ASN A 530 7.62 24.40 -0.23
C ASN A 530 7.40 22.95 0.22
N PRO A 531 8.36 22.05 0.03
CA PRO A 531 8.26 20.67 0.52
C PRO A 531 8.50 20.62 2.03
N ARG A 532 7.75 19.77 2.74
CA ARG A 532 8.08 19.40 4.13
C ARG A 532 7.81 17.94 4.38
N ILE A 533 8.53 17.35 5.30
CA ILE A 533 8.26 15.98 5.77
C ILE A 533 6.91 15.98 6.50
N SER A 534 6.00 15.12 6.06
CA SER A 534 4.66 15.02 6.62
C SER A 534 4.56 13.83 7.58
N LYS A 535 4.62 14.08 8.89
CA LYS A 535 4.40 13.04 9.91
C LYS A 535 3.02 12.36 9.76
N ARG A 536 2.03 13.09 9.24
CA ARG A 536 0.67 12.58 9.04
C ARG A 536 0.55 11.63 7.84
N ARG A 537 1.29 11.89 6.76
CA ARG A 537 1.26 11.08 5.52
C ARG A 537 2.31 9.99 5.51
N SER A 538 3.31 10.08 6.35
CA SER A 538 4.33 9.04 6.51
C SER A 538 3.71 7.78 7.11
N THR A 539 4.20 6.63 6.66
CA THR A 539 3.62 5.33 7.03
C THR A 539 3.93 4.94 8.46
N ASP A 540 5.04 5.48 8.99
CA ASP A 540 5.47 5.31 10.37
C ASP A 540 6.26 6.54 10.84
N SER A 541 6.92 6.48 12.03
CA SER A 541 7.67 7.60 12.56
C SER A 541 8.83 7.98 11.63
N VAL A 542 8.96 9.29 11.46
CA VAL A 542 10.01 9.93 10.65
C VAL A 542 10.83 10.92 11.47
N ASP A 543 10.74 10.83 12.80
CA ASP A 543 11.38 11.76 13.73
C ASP A 543 12.90 11.79 13.54
N ALA A 544 13.51 10.64 13.18
CA ALA A 544 14.93 10.55 12.83
C ALA A 544 15.30 11.46 11.64
N ILE A 545 14.44 11.53 10.62
CA ILE A 545 14.69 12.35 9.42
C ILE A 545 14.34 13.81 9.69
N VAL A 546 13.34 14.07 10.50
CA VAL A 546 13.01 15.44 10.94
C VAL A 546 14.19 16.03 11.75
N ALA A 547 14.76 15.26 12.69
CA ALA A 547 15.95 15.66 13.43
C ALA A 547 17.15 15.95 12.50
N LEU A 548 17.36 15.10 11.48
CA LEU A 548 18.42 15.32 10.49
C LEU A 548 18.18 16.59 9.64
N CYS A 549 16.93 16.85 9.23
CA CYS A 549 16.58 18.10 8.56
C CYS A 549 16.81 19.33 9.46
N MET A 550 16.48 19.23 10.77
CA MET A 550 16.72 20.32 11.71
C MET A 550 18.23 20.59 11.94
N ALA A 551 19.06 19.53 12.00
CA ALA A 551 20.51 19.66 12.04
C ALA A 551 21.04 20.33 10.76
N GLY A 552 20.57 19.90 9.60
CA GLY A 552 20.90 20.50 8.32
C GLY A 552 20.48 21.96 8.20
N LYS A 553 19.33 22.34 8.80
CA LYS A 553 18.86 23.74 8.83
C LYS A 553 19.86 24.65 9.50
N SER A 554 20.35 24.31 10.68
CA SER A 554 21.35 25.10 11.38
C SER A 554 22.61 25.32 10.54
N LEU A 555 23.07 24.28 9.86
CA LEU A 555 24.24 24.38 8.97
C LEU A 555 23.96 25.32 7.78
N ILE A 556 22.79 25.19 7.13
CA ILE A 556 22.41 26.03 6.00
C ILE A 556 22.28 27.50 6.41
N ASP A 557 21.64 27.77 7.55
CA ASP A 557 21.45 29.12 8.07
C ASP A 557 22.78 29.79 8.47
N SER A 558 23.82 28.99 8.78
CA SER A 558 25.17 29.50 9.13
C SER A 558 26.00 29.88 7.91
N ILE A 559 25.66 29.41 6.72
CA ILE A 559 26.37 29.75 5.48
C ILE A 559 25.91 31.15 5.05
N PRO A 560 26.86 32.15 4.91
CA PRO A 560 26.48 33.47 4.43
C PRO A 560 25.78 33.36 3.07
N GLN A 561 24.51 33.78 2.98
CA GLN A 561 23.82 33.86 1.71
C GLN A 561 24.49 34.92 0.84
N ARG A 562 25.33 34.49 -0.11
CA ARG A 562 25.82 35.40 -1.17
C ARG A 562 24.57 35.77 -2.00
N SER A 563 24.28 37.08 -2.04
CA SER A 563 23.20 37.61 -2.88
C SER A 563 23.42 37.15 -4.33
N ALA A 564 22.38 36.68 -5.00
CA ALA A 564 22.42 36.29 -6.42
C ALA A 564 22.86 37.47 -7.33
N PHE A 565 22.87 38.70 -6.79
CA PHE A 565 23.36 39.93 -7.47
C PHE A 565 24.87 40.11 -7.41
N GLU A 566 25.63 39.32 -6.65
CA GLU A 566 27.09 39.43 -6.54
C GLU A 566 27.86 38.57 -7.56
N ASN A 567 27.19 37.81 -8.40
CA ASN A 567 27.79 37.00 -9.45
C ASN A 567 27.23 37.36 -10.85
N PRO A 568 27.83 38.37 -11.54
CA PRO A 568 27.38 38.78 -12.88
C PRO A 568 27.49 37.69 -13.96
N SER A 569 28.15 36.56 -13.68
CA SER A 569 28.39 35.47 -14.63
C SER A 569 27.35 34.35 -14.60
N ALA A 570 26.30 34.47 -13.79
CA ALA A 570 25.24 33.44 -13.69
C ALA A 570 23.98 33.78 -14.52
N ILE A 571 24.04 34.81 -15.38
CA ILE A 571 23.00 35.16 -16.34
C ILE A 571 23.62 35.02 -17.74
N ILE A 572 23.71 33.80 -18.21
CA ILE A 572 23.67 33.43 -19.65
C ILE A 572 23.10 32.03 -19.76
#